data_cd10ecf6797111996af2c11de77d9b62
#
_entry.id   cd10ecf6797111996af2c11de77d9b62
#
_cell.length_a   1.000
_cell.length_b   1.000
_cell.length_c   1.000
_cell.angle_alpha   90.00
_cell.angle_beta   90.00
_cell.angle_gamma   90.00
#
_symmetry.space_group_name_H-M   'P 1'
#
loop_
_entity.id
_entity.type
_entity.pdbx_description
1 polymer ?
#
loop_
_entity_poly.entity_id
_entity_poly.type
_entity_poly.pdbx_seq_one_letter_code
_entity_poly.pdbx_strand_id
1 'polypeptide(L)'
;MPRIVVDVMPKPEILDPQGKAIVGALPRLGFTSFSSVRQGKRFELTVDGEVTDAILAQAREAAETLLSNPVIEDVVNVEVVEV
;
A
#
# COMPACT_ATOMS: atom_id res chain seq x y z
N MET A 1 -5.52 -16.87 -12.29
CA MET A 1 -6.41 -15.70 -12.27
C MET A 1 -5.59 -14.45 -12.02
N PRO A 2 -5.78 -13.40 -12.79
CA PRO A 2 -5.03 -12.17 -12.57
C PRO A 2 -5.44 -11.48 -11.27
N ARG A 3 -4.53 -10.67 -10.74
CA ARG A 3 -4.77 -9.87 -9.54
C ARG A 3 -4.45 -8.42 -9.85
N ILE A 4 -5.16 -7.53 -9.17
CA ILE A 4 -4.80 -6.11 -9.14
C ILE A 4 -4.24 -5.83 -7.77
N VAL A 5 -3.02 -5.33 -7.73
CA VAL A 5 -2.33 -5.00 -6.49
C VAL A 5 -2.48 -3.50 -6.25
N VAL A 6 -2.95 -3.14 -5.06
CA VAL A 6 -3.09 -1.75 -4.64
C VAL A 6 -2.21 -1.54 -3.42
N ASP A 7 -1.28 -0.60 -3.50
CA ASP A 7 -0.43 -0.22 -2.38
C ASP A 7 -0.83 1.17 -1.89
N VAL A 8 -0.97 1.28 -0.57
CA VAL A 8 -1.41 2.50 0.11
C VAL A 8 -0.39 2.85 1.19
N MET A 9 0.04 4.11 1.20
CA MET A 9 0.99 4.61 2.19
C MET A 9 0.40 5.81 2.93
N PRO A 10 0.76 6.01 4.21
CA PRO A 10 0.40 7.26 4.88
C PRO A 10 1.06 8.44 4.19
N LYS A 11 0.38 9.59 4.17
CA LYS A 11 0.96 10.81 3.63
C LYS A 11 2.25 11.16 4.40
N PRO A 12 3.24 11.80 3.74
CA PRO A 12 4.53 12.08 4.39
C PRO A 12 4.41 12.90 5.66
N GLU A 13 3.44 13.80 5.75
CA GLU A 13 3.21 14.66 6.91
C GLU A 13 2.44 13.99 8.04
N ILE A 14 1.91 12.79 7.82
CA ILE A 14 1.14 12.07 8.83
C ILE A 14 2.06 11.24 9.70
N LEU A 15 1.80 11.25 11.01
CA LEU A 15 2.54 10.43 11.97
C LEU A 15 2.31 8.94 11.68
N ASP A 16 3.39 8.20 11.58
CA ASP A 16 3.38 6.75 11.39
C ASP A 16 3.94 6.07 12.64
N PRO A 17 3.11 5.80 13.65
CA PRO A 17 3.60 5.22 14.91
C PRO A 17 4.18 3.82 14.74
N GLN A 18 3.70 3.04 13.79
CA GLN A 18 4.23 1.70 13.54
C GLN A 18 5.60 1.77 12.90
N GLY A 19 5.80 2.64 11.90
CA GLY A 19 7.11 2.86 11.31
C GLY A 19 8.11 3.38 12.31
N LYS A 20 7.70 4.29 13.20
CA LYS A 20 8.56 4.81 14.28
C LYS A 20 8.95 3.71 15.27
N ALA A 21 8.02 2.84 15.64
CA ALA A 21 8.31 1.73 16.55
C ALA A 21 9.34 0.78 15.92
N ILE A 22 9.20 0.49 14.63
CA ILE A 22 10.11 -0.41 13.93
C ILE A 22 11.51 0.21 13.85
N VAL A 23 11.62 1.48 13.47
CA VAL A 23 12.94 2.11 13.35
C VAL A 23 13.64 2.21 14.70
N GLY A 24 12.87 2.34 15.79
CA GLY A 24 13.43 2.33 17.14
C GLY A 24 13.91 0.95 17.59
N ALA A 25 13.28 -0.12 17.09
CA ALA A 25 13.61 -1.49 17.45
C ALA A 25 14.81 -2.05 16.67
N LEU A 26 15.00 -1.60 15.42
CA LEU A 26 16.02 -2.15 14.53
C LEU A 26 17.44 -2.11 15.11
N PRO A 27 17.92 -1.01 15.69
CA PRO A 27 19.28 -0.96 16.26
C PRO A 27 19.46 -1.96 17.42
N ARG A 28 18.42 -2.20 18.20
CA ARG A 28 18.48 -3.15 19.32
C ARG A 28 18.68 -4.59 18.84
N LEU A 29 18.33 -4.87 17.59
CA LEU A 29 18.50 -6.19 16.98
C LEU A 29 19.75 -6.26 16.11
N GLY A 30 20.57 -5.21 16.08
CA GLY A 30 21.80 -5.18 15.30
C GLY A 30 21.67 -4.58 13.92
N PHE A 31 20.50 -4.07 13.56
CA PHE A 31 20.27 -3.46 12.23
C PHE A 31 20.40 -1.94 12.37
N THR A 32 21.60 -1.42 12.08
CA THR A 32 21.94 -0.03 12.36
C THR A 32 22.00 0.86 11.11
N SER A 33 21.69 0.31 9.93
CA SER A 33 21.84 1.03 8.66
C SER A 33 20.60 1.81 8.24
N PHE A 34 19.50 1.74 9.01
CA PHE A 34 18.23 2.30 8.59
C PHE A 34 17.86 3.51 9.44
N SER A 35 17.63 4.63 8.79
CA SER A 35 17.31 5.90 9.47
C SER A 35 15.81 6.16 9.57
N SER A 36 15.01 5.50 8.74
CA SER A 36 13.55 5.65 8.79
C SER A 36 12.86 4.40 8.29
N VAL A 37 11.64 4.21 8.75
CA VAL A 37 10.75 3.12 8.28
C VAL A 37 9.37 3.72 8.10
N ARG A 38 8.73 3.40 6.98
CA ARG A 38 7.34 3.76 6.70
C ARG A 38 6.55 2.47 6.52
N GLN A 39 5.40 2.38 7.13
CA GLN A 39 4.52 1.21 7.01
C GLN A 39 3.24 1.59 6.29
N GLY A 40 2.88 0.82 5.28
CA GLY A 40 1.66 1.00 4.52
C GLY A 40 0.86 -0.29 4.44
N LYS A 41 -0.08 -0.31 3.50
CA LYS A 41 -0.99 -1.45 3.29
C LYS A 41 -0.91 -1.91 1.84
N ARG A 42 -1.06 -3.21 1.63
CA ARG A 42 -1.17 -3.78 0.30
C ARG A 42 -2.43 -4.61 0.21
N PHE A 43 -3.19 -4.40 -0.85
CA PHE A 43 -4.40 -5.15 -1.15
C PHE A 43 -4.20 -5.92 -2.44
N GLU A 44 -4.67 -7.16 -2.47
CA GLU A 44 -4.65 -7.99 -3.67
C GLU A 44 -6.09 -8.31 -4.07
N LEU A 45 -6.52 -7.75 -5.19
CA LEU A 45 -7.87 -7.92 -5.70
C LEU A 45 -7.84 -8.98 -6.79
N THR A 46 -8.40 -10.15 -6.51
CA THR A 46 -8.48 -11.23 -7.50
C THR A 46 -9.59 -10.93 -8.49
N VAL A 47 -9.27 -11.01 -9.77
CA VAL A 47 -10.23 -10.79 -10.85
C VAL A 47 -10.59 -12.13 -11.48
N ASP A 48 -11.88 -12.38 -11.62
CA ASP A 48 -12.40 -13.57 -12.28
C ASP A 48 -12.48 -13.28 -13.78
N GLY A 49 -11.51 -13.80 -14.54
CA GLY A 49 -11.39 -13.55 -15.96
C GLY A 49 -10.32 -12.52 -16.29
N GLU A 50 -10.45 -11.83 -17.42
CA GLU A 50 -9.48 -10.84 -17.86
C GLU A 50 -9.67 -9.50 -17.14
N VAL A 51 -8.55 -8.81 -16.92
CA VAL A 51 -8.60 -7.45 -16.42
C VAL A 51 -8.81 -6.52 -17.62
N THR A 52 -10.00 -5.94 -17.68
CA THR A 52 -10.35 -4.94 -18.69
C THR A 52 -10.04 -3.55 -18.17
N ASP A 53 -10.06 -2.54 -19.06
CA ASP A 53 -9.91 -1.16 -18.65
C ASP A 53 -10.99 -0.72 -17.66
N ALA A 54 -12.21 -1.25 -17.83
CA ALA A 54 -13.32 -0.94 -16.93
C ALA A 54 -13.07 -1.51 -15.51
N ILE A 55 -12.55 -2.74 -15.44
CA ILE A 55 -12.23 -3.36 -14.15
C ILE A 55 -11.06 -2.64 -13.48
N LEU A 56 -10.06 -2.25 -14.24
CA LEU A 56 -8.94 -1.48 -13.70
C LEU A 56 -9.40 -0.11 -13.17
N ALA A 57 -10.33 0.54 -13.88
CA ALA A 57 -10.92 1.80 -13.41
C ALA A 57 -11.70 1.61 -12.11
N GLN A 58 -12.44 0.50 -11.98
CA GLN A 58 -13.14 0.15 -10.74
C GLN A 58 -12.15 -0.05 -9.59
N ALA A 59 -11.03 -0.71 -9.85
CA ALA A 59 -10.01 -0.94 -8.83
C ALA A 59 -9.42 0.38 -8.33
N ARG A 60 -9.15 1.31 -9.24
CA ARG A 60 -8.63 2.64 -8.87
C ARG A 60 -9.64 3.43 -8.04
N GLU A 61 -10.89 3.40 -8.42
CA GLU A 61 -11.94 4.06 -7.66
C GLU A 61 -12.12 3.43 -6.29
N ALA A 62 -12.15 2.10 -6.21
CA ALA A 62 -12.25 1.39 -4.94
C ALA A 62 -11.05 1.69 -4.03
N ALA A 63 -9.85 1.79 -4.61
CA ALA A 63 -8.65 2.13 -3.85
C ALA A 63 -8.79 3.48 -3.14
N GLU A 64 -9.34 4.47 -3.83
CA GLU A 64 -9.48 5.82 -3.28
C GLU A 64 -10.67 5.97 -2.34
N THR A 65 -11.76 5.23 -2.58
CA THR A 65 -12.99 5.41 -1.81
C THR A 65 -13.13 4.47 -0.64
N LEU A 66 -12.50 3.28 -0.70
CA LEU A 66 -12.68 2.24 0.30
C LEU A 66 -11.38 1.75 0.91
N LEU A 67 -10.37 1.50 0.08
CA LEU A 67 -9.14 0.85 0.54
C LEU A 67 -8.17 1.82 1.20
N SER A 68 -8.32 3.10 0.94
CA SER A 68 -7.51 4.14 1.57
C SER A 68 -8.39 5.19 2.20
N ASN A 69 -7.82 5.92 3.16
CA ASN A 69 -8.44 7.12 3.70
C ASN A 69 -7.73 8.33 3.07
N PRO A 70 -8.35 9.02 2.08
CA PRO A 70 -7.67 10.05 1.33
C PRO A 70 -7.25 11.28 2.17
N VAL A 71 -7.78 11.40 3.38
CA VAL A 71 -7.37 12.46 4.31
C VAL A 71 -5.96 12.23 4.81
N ILE A 72 -5.59 10.98 5.06
CA ILE A 72 -4.31 10.63 5.70
C ILE A 72 -3.44 9.68 4.88
N GLU A 73 -3.96 9.14 3.77
CA GLU A 73 -3.26 8.12 2.98
C GLU A 73 -3.27 8.47 1.50
N ASP A 74 -2.24 8.00 0.80
CA ASP A 74 -2.13 8.07 -0.65
C ASP A 74 -2.12 6.67 -1.25
N VAL A 75 -2.83 6.49 -2.37
CA VAL A 75 -2.68 5.30 -3.21
C VAL A 75 -1.42 5.52 -4.05
N VAL A 76 -0.39 4.71 -3.81
CA VAL A 76 0.91 4.91 -4.44
C VAL A 76 1.18 3.94 -5.58
N ASN A 77 0.39 2.87 -5.70
CA ASN A 77 0.55 1.91 -6.77
C ASN A 77 -0.76 1.18 -7.03
N VAL A 78 -1.11 1.04 -8.31
CA VAL A 78 -2.18 0.14 -8.78
C VAL A 78 -1.63 -0.58 -9.99
N GLU A 79 -1.45 -1.89 -9.89
CA GLU A 79 -0.86 -2.66 -11.00
C GLU A 79 -1.57 -4.00 -11.20
N VAL A 80 -1.51 -4.49 -12.44
CA VAL A 80 -2.04 -5.80 -12.80
C VAL A 80 -0.91 -6.80 -12.72
N VAL A 81 -1.16 -7.90 -12.00
CA VAL A 81 -0.21 -9.01 -11.88
C VAL A 81 -0.86 -10.25 -12.45
N GLU A 82 -0.26 -10.79 -13.48
CA GLU A 82 -0.67 -12.07 -14.09
C GLU A 82 0.04 -13.21 -13.37
N VAL A 83 -0.71 -14.18 -12.93
CA VAL A 83 -0.16 -15.35 -12.22
C VAL A 83 -0.59 -16.62 -12.90
#